data_48d1fe3ad32d1593f206e796543f40bb
#
_entry.id   48d1fe3ad32d1593f206e796543f40bb
#
_cell.length_a   1.000
_cell.length_b   1.000
_cell.length_c   1.000
_cell.angle_alpha   90.00
_cell.angle_beta   90.00
_cell.angle_gamma   90.00
#
_symmetry.space_group_name_H-M   'P 1'
#
loop_
_entity.id
_entity.type
_entity.pdbx_description
1 polymer ?
#
loop_
_entity_poly.entity_id
_entity_poly.type
_entity_poly.pdbx_seq_one_letter_code
_entity_poly.pdbx_strand_id
1 'polypeptide(L)'
;PRALLGATCYAYTLNYLLKKNEVLKYGEIVSAVLDGQKIWGHIPDFDVLNEWKSLAVEKSGYDYIAVWNETVSYMVKQLIYIQDALNKGLMEDDRKVFSNLECFSKTNGAGDVAVLTAIYLTSKYANNPALGIKVPAFAVGMDTDTIASMTGAMLGMICGTSWIPNEWRLVQDYNCFIQMTELLMSDKKLETSKIYISQVTKEKGGWNKTPMGMLRQIDSYNISATKMIITVKKLQTAFGQTIYVKNYQMRE
;
A
#
# COMPACT_ATOMS: atom_id res chain seq x y z
N PRO A 1 -3.39 -4.10 -16.94
CA PRO A 1 -4.40 -4.65 -16.02
C PRO A 1 -3.82 -5.17 -14.70
N ARG A 2 -2.69 -5.92 -14.69
CA ARG A 2 -2.14 -6.59 -13.50
C ARG A 2 -1.97 -5.66 -12.28
N ALA A 3 -1.40 -4.47 -12.47
CA ALA A 3 -1.21 -3.50 -11.38
C ALA A 3 -2.55 -2.96 -10.83
N LEU A 4 -3.49 -2.61 -11.73
CA LEU A 4 -4.79 -2.08 -11.32
C LEU A 4 -5.65 -3.13 -10.63
N LEU A 5 -5.69 -4.35 -11.18
CA LEU A 5 -6.42 -5.46 -10.56
C LEU A 5 -5.80 -5.87 -9.22
N GLY A 6 -4.47 -5.85 -9.11
CA GLY A 6 -3.80 -6.02 -7.82
C GLY A 6 -4.23 -4.98 -6.80
N ALA A 7 -4.26 -3.71 -7.19
CA ALA A 7 -4.68 -2.61 -6.31
C ALA A 7 -6.16 -2.71 -5.90
N THR A 8 -7.08 -3.00 -6.84
CA THR A 8 -8.52 -3.14 -6.53
C THR A 8 -8.81 -4.37 -5.65
N CYS A 9 -8.14 -5.49 -5.93
CA CYS A 9 -8.22 -6.69 -5.10
C CYS A 9 -7.68 -6.44 -3.68
N TYR A 10 -6.56 -5.74 -3.55
CA TYR A 10 -6.02 -5.36 -2.25
C TYR A 10 -6.95 -4.43 -1.48
N ALA A 11 -7.45 -3.37 -2.13
CA ALA A 11 -8.41 -2.45 -1.52
C ALA A 11 -9.70 -3.16 -1.07
N TYR A 12 -10.21 -4.10 -1.87
CA TYR A 12 -11.34 -4.93 -1.49
C TYR A 12 -11.04 -5.76 -0.24
N THR A 13 -9.88 -6.41 -0.22
CA THR A 13 -9.44 -7.23 0.92
C THR A 13 -9.33 -6.40 2.19
N LEU A 14 -8.69 -5.22 2.13
CA LEU A 14 -8.60 -4.32 3.27
C LEU A 14 -9.97 -3.85 3.75
N ASN A 15 -10.88 -3.47 2.84
CA ASN A 15 -12.24 -3.08 3.20
C ASN A 15 -13.03 -4.23 3.85
N TYR A 16 -12.84 -5.47 3.39
CA TYR A 16 -13.42 -6.64 4.03
C TYR A 16 -12.92 -6.79 5.47
N LEU A 17 -11.60 -6.73 5.67
CA LEU A 17 -10.97 -6.85 6.98
C LEU A 17 -11.38 -5.73 7.95
N LEU A 18 -11.48 -4.49 7.47
CA LEU A 18 -11.93 -3.34 8.29
C LEU A 18 -13.36 -3.48 8.78
N LYS A 19 -14.22 -4.13 8.02
CA LYS A 19 -15.64 -4.34 8.38
C LYS A 19 -15.88 -5.60 9.22
N LYS A 20 -14.87 -6.45 9.33
CA LYS A 20 -14.99 -7.70 10.08
C LYS A 20 -14.88 -7.44 11.58
N ASN A 21 -15.96 -7.69 12.30
CA ASN A 21 -16.03 -7.57 13.77
C ASN A 21 -15.87 -8.91 14.51
N GLU A 22 -15.80 -10.01 13.76
CA GLU A 22 -15.69 -11.35 14.32
C GLU A 22 -14.30 -11.92 14.05
N VAL A 23 -13.95 -12.96 14.82
CA VAL A 23 -12.71 -13.70 14.59
C VAL A 23 -12.72 -14.33 13.20
N LEU A 24 -11.67 -14.09 12.44
CA LEU A 24 -11.50 -14.68 11.11
C LEU A 24 -11.27 -16.18 11.20
N LYS A 25 -11.98 -16.93 10.38
CA LYS A 25 -11.73 -18.35 10.20
C LYS A 25 -10.52 -18.57 9.27
N TYR A 26 -9.86 -19.69 9.44
CA TYR A 26 -8.75 -20.07 8.56
C TYR A 26 -9.22 -20.15 7.09
N GLY A 27 -8.53 -19.47 6.20
CA GLY A 27 -8.89 -19.39 4.77
C GLY A 27 -10.05 -18.45 4.43
N GLU A 28 -10.71 -17.81 5.40
CA GLU A 28 -11.88 -16.95 5.17
C GLU A 28 -11.57 -15.77 4.25
N ILE A 29 -10.37 -15.19 4.35
CA ILE A 29 -9.96 -14.07 3.48
C ILE A 29 -10.03 -14.48 2.00
N VAL A 30 -9.50 -15.65 1.68
CA VAL A 30 -9.50 -16.17 0.30
C VAL A 30 -10.91 -16.36 -0.23
N SER A 31 -11.78 -16.96 0.59
CA SER A 31 -13.19 -17.13 0.22
C SER A 31 -13.90 -15.80 -0.01
N ALA A 32 -13.70 -14.83 0.88
CA ALA A 32 -14.27 -13.48 0.73
C ALA A 32 -13.78 -12.76 -0.52
N VAL A 33 -12.50 -12.92 -0.88
CA VAL A 33 -11.95 -12.33 -2.10
C VAL A 33 -12.49 -13.02 -3.35
N LEU A 34 -12.67 -14.33 -3.33
CA LEU A 34 -13.33 -15.08 -4.42
C LEU A 34 -14.76 -14.62 -4.61
N ASP A 35 -15.54 -14.54 -3.53
CA ASP A 35 -16.94 -14.08 -3.57
C ASP A 35 -17.05 -12.63 -4.07
N GLY A 36 -16.06 -11.80 -3.76
CA GLY A 36 -15.96 -10.42 -4.18
C GLY A 36 -15.46 -10.17 -5.60
N GLN A 37 -15.19 -11.21 -6.39
CA GLN A 37 -14.60 -11.11 -7.72
C GLN A 37 -15.31 -10.13 -8.65
N LYS A 38 -16.66 -10.09 -8.61
CA LYS A 38 -17.45 -9.16 -9.41
C LYS A 38 -17.27 -7.68 -9.01
N ILE A 39 -16.74 -7.42 -7.82
CA ILE A 39 -16.47 -6.07 -7.31
C ILE A 39 -15.05 -5.65 -7.68
N TRP A 40 -14.04 -6.37 -7.20
CA TRP A 40 -12.65 -5.99 -7.43
C TRP A 40 -12.17 -6.24 -8.88
N GLY A 41 -12.78 -7.21 -9.57
CA GLY A 41 -12.47 -7.55 -10.95
C GLY A 41 -13.24 -6.71 -11.99
N HIS A 42 -14.18 -5.86 -11.54
CA HIS A 42 -14.95 -5.01 -12.44
C HIS A 42 -14.07 -3.89 -13.02
N ILE A 43 -14.12 -3.74 -14.34
CA ILE A 43 -13.48 -2.60 -14.99
C ILE A 43 -14.37 -1.36 -14.79
N PRO A 44 -13.83 -0.24 -14.26
CA PRO A 44 -14.61 0.96 -14.11
C PRO A 44 -15.16 1.47 -15.44
N ASP A 45 -16.45 1.77 -15.49
CA ASP A 45 -17.12 2.31 -16.69
C ASP A 45 -17.52 3.76 -16.43
N PHE A 46 -16.55 4.65 -16.58
CA PHE A 46 -16.74 6.09 -16.51
C PHE A 46 -16.44 6.70 -17.90
N ASP A 47 -17.28 7.63 -18.35
CA ASP A 47 -17.10 8.30 -19.65
C ASP A 47 -15.70 8.90 -19.82
N VAL A 48 -15.14 9.47 -18.76
CA VAL A 48 -13.78 10.03 -18.74
C VAL A 48 -12.69 9.00 -19.08
N LEU A 49 -12.95 7.72 -18.92
CA LEU A 49 -12.00 6.66 -19.24
C LEU A 49 -12.09 6.14 -20.67
N ASN A 50 -13.12 6.54 -21.45
CA ASN A 50 -13.33 6.02 -22.80
C ASN A 50 -12.20 6.45 -23.75
N GLU A 51 -11.78 7.71 -23.67
CA GLU A 51 -10.64 8.21 -24.44
C GLU A 51 -9.35 7.47 -24.06
N TRP A 52 -9.10 7.28 -22.75
CA TRP A 52 -7.95 6.55 -22.25
C TRP A 52 -7.97 5.09 -22.72
N LYS A 53 -9.11 4.39 -22.68
CA LYS A 53 -9.25 3.02 -23.17
C LYS A 53 -8.87 2.92 -24.66
N SER A 54 -9.36 3.85 -25.47
CA SER A 54 -9.05 3.91 -26.90
C SER A 54 -7.56 4.12 -27.16
N LEU A 55 -6.94 5.06 -26.46
CA LEU A 55 -5.50 5.32 -26.53
C LEU A 55 -4.67 4.13 -26.04
N ALA A 56 -5.12 3.43 -25.00
CA ALA A 56 -4.43 2.24 -24.49
C ALA A 56 -4.38 1.13 -25.54
N VAL A 57 -5.49 0.89 -26.26
CA VAL A 57 -5.53 -0.07 -27.37
C VAL A 57 -4.60 0.37 -28.50
N GLU A 58 -4.70 1.65 -28.92
CA GLU A 58 -3.85 2.20 -30.00
C GLU A 58 -2.36 2.06 -29.69
N LYS A 59 -1.94 2.40 -28.46
CA LYS A 59 -0.53 2.41 -28.08
C LYS A 59 0.03 1.01 -27.76
N SER A 60 -0.78 0.12 -27.21
CA SER A 60 -0.32 -1.23 -26.83
C SER A 60 -0.48 -2.27 -27.92
N GLY A 61 -1.39 -2.06 -28.87
CA GLY A 61 -1.78 -3.05 -29.87
C GLY A 61 -2.62 -4.22 -29.32
N TYR A 62 -3.03 -4.16 -28.04
CA TYR A 62 -3.83 -5.20 -27.38
C TYR A 62 -5.24 -4.70 -27.07
N ASP A 63 -6.23 -5.59 -27.14
CA ASP A 63 -7.55 -5.33 -26.58
C ASP A 63 -7.44 -5.29 -25.04
N TYR A 64 -7.50 -4.08 -24.50
CA TYR A 64 -7.36 -3.84 -23.05
C TYR A 64 -8.40 -4.58 -22.22
N ILE A 65 -9.64 -4.69 -22.73
CA ILE A 65 -10.74 -5.37 -22.04
C ILE A 65 -10.50 -6.89 -22.03
N ALA A 66 -10.05 -7.45 -23.15
CA ALA A 66 -9.71 -8.87 -23.21
C ALA A 66 -8.60 -9.20 -22.22
N VAL A 67 -7.50 -8.43 -22.21
CA VAL A 67 -6.38 -8.61 -21.25
C VAL A 67 -6.81 -8.40 -19.81
N TRP A 68 -7.74 -7.48 -19.55
CA TRP A 68 -8.33 -7.30 -18.22
C TRP A 68 -9.04 -8.58 -17.74
N ASN A 69 -9.94 -9.11 -18.57
CA ASN A 69 -10.72 -10.31 -18.25
C ASN A 69 -9.83 -11.57 -18.09
N GLU A 70 -8.80 -11.70 -18.92
CA GLU A 70 -7.79 -12.76 -18.79
C GLU A 70 -7.05 -12.66 -17.45
N THR A 71 -6.66 -11.43 -17.06
CA THR A 71 -5.99 -11.20 -15.77
C THR A 71 -6.91 -11.52 -14.59
N VAL A 72 -8.19 -11.14 -14.64
CA VAL A 72 -9.18 -11.52 -13.61
C VAL A 72 -9.28 -13.04 -13.51
N SER A 73 -9.42 -13.72 -14.64
CA SER A 73 -9.53 -15.18 -14.70
C SER A 73 -8.28 -15.87 -14.14
N TYR A 74 -7.09 -15.33 -14.44
CA TYR A 74 -5.83 -15.77 -13.86
C TYR A 74 -5.81 -15.61 -12.34
N MET A 75 -6.17 -14.42 -11.82
CA MET A 75 -6.20 -14.16 -10.38
C MET A 75 -7.18 -15.07 -9.64
N VAL A 76 -8.37 -15.31 -10.20
CA VAL A 76 -9.35 -16.25 -9.63
C VAL A 76 -8.77 -17.67 -9.55
N LYS A 77 -8.12 -18.13 -10.63
CA LYS A 77 -7.45 -19.45 -10.64
C LYS A 77 -6.38 -19.54 -9.55
N GLN A 78 -5.60 -18.49 -9.35
CA GLN A 78 -4.57 -18.45 -8.31
C GLN A 78 -5.18 -18.40 -6.90
N LEU A 79 -6.30 -17.70 -6.70
CA LEU A 79 -7.01 -17.71 -5.42
C LEU A 79 -7.55 -19.10 -5.06
N ILE A 80 -8.08 -19.84 -6.04
CA ILE A 80 -8.51 -21.24 -5.85
C ILE A 80 -7.28 -22.10 -5.48
N TYR A 81 -6.17 -21.94 -6.16
CA TYR A 81 -4.93 -22.64 -5.81
C TYR A 81 -4.46 -22.31 -4.39
N ILE A 82 -4.54 -21.05 -3.96
CA ILE A 82 -4.21 -20.62 -2.59
C ILE A 82 -5.16 -21.32 -1.59
N GLN A 83 -6.45 -21.37 -1.88
CA GLN A 83 -7.42 -22.06 -1.04
C GLN A 83 -7.08 -23.54 -0.87
N ASP A 84 -6.72 -24.22 -1.96
CA ASP A 84 -6.28 -25.62 -1.94
C ASP A 84 -4.97 -25.80 -1.15
N ALA A 85 -4.02 -24.87 -1.29
CA ALA A 85 -2.78 -24.88 -0.53
C ALA A 85 -3.03 -24.70 0.98
N LEU A 86 -3.94 -23.79 1.36
CA LEU A 86 -4.33 -23.59 2.76
C LEU A 86 -5.04 -24.82 3.34
N ASN A 87 -5.86 -25.50 2.55
CA ASN A 87 -6.54 -26.73 2.98
C ASN A 87 -5.56 -27.87 3.33
N LYS A 88 -4.34 -27.88 2.79
CA LYS A 88 -3.27 -28.79 3.18
C LYS A 88 -2.64 -28.42 4.54
N GLY A 89 -3.01 -27.28 5.08
CA GLY A 89 -2.59 -26.80 6.38
C GLY A 89 -1.20 -26.16 6.41
N LEU A 90 -0.66 -26.00 7.63
CA LEU A 90 0.61 -25.29 7.86
C LEU A 90 1.83 -26.01 7.27
N MET A 91 1.70 -27.28 6.93
CA MET A 91 2.80 -28.09 6.37
C MET A 91 3.02 -27.87 4.86
N GLU A 92 2.13 -27.14 4.17
CA GLU A 92 2.37 -26.80 2.76
C GLU A 92 3.60 -25.89 2.66
N ASP A 93 4.49 -26.23 1.74
CA ASP A 93 5.75 -25.49 1.51
C ASP A 93 5.46 -24.13 0.86
N ASP A 94 5.78 -23.06 1.57
CA ASP A 94 5.63 -21.69 1.08
C ASP A 94 6.37 -21.44 -0.23
N ARG A 95 7.59 -21.98 -0.37
CA ARG A 95 8.38 -21.79 -1.58
C ARG A 95 7.72 -22.36 -2.82
N LYS A 96 7.02 -23.49 -2.66
CA LYS A 96 6.22 -24.09 -3.72
C LYS A 96 5.04 -23.20 -4.11
N VAL A 97 4.35 -22.63 -3.11
CA VAL A 97 3.26 -21.70 -3.35
C VAL A 97 3.78 -20.42 -4.03
N PHE A 98 4.86 -19.84 -3.55
CA PHE A 98 5.50 -18.67 -4.16
C PHE A 98 5.91 -18.90 -5.61
N SER A 99 6.45 -20.08 -5.92
CA SER A 99 6.81 -20.44 -7.29
C SER A 99 5.57 -20.51 -8.20
N ASN A 100 4.46 -21.07 -7.71
CA ASN A 100 3.22 -21.14 -8.47
C ASN A 100 2.59 -19.76 -8.70
N LEU A 101 2.71 -18.87 -7.72
CA LEU A 101 2.25 -17.48 -7.79
C LEU A 101 3.20 -16.57 -8.58
N GLU A 102 4.20 -17.11 -9.25
CA GLU A 102 5.19 -16.36 -10.07
C GLU A 102 6.12 -15.42 -9.28
N CYS A 103 6.23 -15.58 -7.95
CA CYS A 103 7.05 -14.69 -7.11
C CYS A 103 8.54 -14.68 -7.47
N PHE A 104 9.04 -15.67 -8.18
CA PHE A 104 10.45 -15.78 -8.65
C PHE A 104 10.60 -15.55 -10.16
N SER A 105 9.54 -15.12 -10.84
CA SER A 105 9.54 -14.85 -12.28
C SER A 105 10.10 -13.46 -12.59
N LYS A 106 10.23 -13.14 -13.88
CA LYS A 106 10.59 -11.79 -14.33
C LYS A 106 9.51 -10.75 -14.00
N THR A 107 8.30 -11.19 -13.67
CA THR A 107 7.15 -10.35 -13.32
C THR A 107 6.83 -10.39 -11.81
N ASN A 108 7.80 -10.77 -10.97
CA ASN A 108 7.65 -10.90 -9.52
C ASN A 108 7.14 -9.62 -8.82
N GLY A 109 7.43 -8.44 -9.36
CA GLY A 109 6.92 -7.14 -8.88
C GLY A 109 5.54 -6.74 -9.43
N ALA A 110 4.82 -7.64 -10.13
CA ALA A 110 3.48 -7.32 -10.64
C ALA A 110 2.45 -7.27 -9.48
N GLY A 111 1.51 -6.32 -9.55
CA GLY A 111 0.57 -6.06 -8.46
C GLY A 111 -0.34 -7.26 -8.12
N ASP A 112 -0.72 -8.07 -9.10
CA ASP A 112 -1.46 -9.31 -8.88
C ASP A 112 -0.63 -10.36 -8.12
N VAL A 113 0.66 -10.52 -8.44
CA VAL A 113 1.58 -11.41 -7.73
C VAL A 113 1.70 -10.98 -6.26
N ALA A 114 1.92 -9.69 -6.04
CA ALA A 114 2.10 -9.15 -4.69
C ALA A 114 0.85 -9.36 -3.82
N VAL A 115 -0.34 -9.01 -4.32
CA VAL A 115 -1.58 -9.13 -3.54
C VAL A 115 -1.95 -10.58 -3.26
N LEU A 116 -1.85 -11.47 -4.25
CA LEU A 116 -2.17 -12.89 -4.09
C LEU A 116 -1.26 -13.55 -3.05
N THR A 117 0.04 -13.23 -3.11
CA THR A 117 1.01 -13.73 -2.14
C THR A 117 0.75 -13.18 -0.73
N ALA A 118 0.42 -11.89 -0.61
CA ALA A 118 0.08 -11.28 0.67
C ALA A 118 -1.20 -11.88 1.28
N ILE A 119 -2.23 -12.17 0.47
CA ILE A 119 -3.46 -12.86 0.90
C ILE A 119 -3.13 -14.26 1.42
N TYR A 120 -2.30 -15.03 0.70
CA TYR A 120 -1.86 -16.35 1.15
C TYR A 120 -1.15 -16.28 2.50
N LEU A 121 -0.12 -15.43 2.61
CA LEU A 121 0.67 -15.28 3.83
C LEU A 121 -0.18 -14.82 5.02
N THR A 122 -1.06 -13.84 4.80
CA THR A 122 -1.97 -13.37 5.85
C THR A 122 -2.90 -14.48 6.32
N SER A 123 -3.48 -15.25 5.40
CA SER A 123 -4.39 -16.36 5.72
C SER A 123 -3.67 -17.48 6.48
N LYS A 124 -2.43 -17.78 6.10
CA LYS A 124 -1.64 -18.85 6.73
C LYS A 124 -1.10 -18.49 8.10
N TYR A 125 -0.67 -17.23 8.26
CA TYR A 125 0.10 -16.77 9.42
C TYR A 125 -0.64 -15.79 10.33
N ALA A 126 -1.96 -15.68 10.24
CA ALA A 126 -2.74 -14.81 11.13
C ALA A 126 -2.54 -15.12 12.63
N ASN A 127 -2.26 -16.38 12.98
CA ASN A 127 -1.98 -16.82 14.36
C ASN A 127 -0.50 -16.58 14.76
N ASN A 128 0.38 -16.24 13.82
CA ASN A 128 1.79 -15.90 14.07
C ASN A 128 2.22 -14.76 13.14
N PRO A 129 1.71 -13.52 13.36
CA PRO A 129 1.89 -12.41 12.45
C PRO A 129 3.37 -12.00 12.28
N ALA A 130 4.21 -12.18 13.31
CA ALA A 130 5.63 -11.91 13.19
C ALA A 130 6.31 -12.84 12.16
N LEU A 131 5.91 -14.11 12.11
CA LEU A 131 6.40 -15.05 11.11
C LEU A 131 5.84 -14.70 9.72
N GLY A 132 4.58 -14.29 9.63
CA GLY A 132 3.95 -13.85 8.39
C GLY A 132 4.70 -12.71 7.70
N ILE A 133 5.35 -11.83 8.46
CA ILE A 133 6.22 -10.76 7.93
C ILE A 133 7.62 -11.30 7.58
N LYS A 134 8.19 -12.15 8.44
CA LYS A 134 9.55 -12.65 8.23
C LYS A 134 9.67 -13.54 6.99
N VAL A 135 8.67 -14.38 6.74
CA VAL A 135 8.69 -15.30 5.60
C VAL A 135 8.90 -14.56 4.27
N PRO A 136 8.12 -13.55 3.88
CA PRO A 136 8.37 -12.83 2.64
C PRO A 136 9.63 -11.95 2.70
N ALA A 137 9.95 -11.36 3.85
CA ALA A 137 11.11 -10.48 4.00
C ALA A 137 12.46 -11.20 3.74
N PHE A 138 12.52 -12.51 4.01
CA PHE A 138 13.72 -13.32 3.78
C PHE A 138 13.65 -14.22 2.54
N ALA A 139 12.59 -14.13 1.73
CA ALA A 139 12.44 -14.93 0.52
C ALA A 139 13.19 -14.29 -0.66
N VAL A 140 14.48 -14.58 -0.75
CA VAL A 140 15.37 -14.05 -1.79
C VAL A 140 14.85 -14.36 -3.19
N GLY A 141 14.80 -13.31 -4.04
CA GLY A 141 14.33 -13.38 -5.42
C GLY A 141 12.87 -12.97 -5.62
N MET A 142 12.14 -12.67 -4.54
CA MET A 142 10.80 -12.10 -4.59
C MET A 142 10.84 -10.56 -4.49
N ASP A 143 9.69 -9.92 -4.69
CA ASP A 143 9.42 -8.53 -4.31
C ASP A 143 9.14 -8.47 -2.79
N THR A 144 10.21 -8.57 -2.00
CA THR A 144 10.14 -8.85 -0.56
C THR A 144 9.52 -7.71 0.25
N ASP A 145 9.81 -6.48 -0.10
CA ASP A 145 9.36 -5.28 0.59
C ASP A 145 7.87 -5.01 0.34
N THR A 146 7.42 -5.07 -0.91
CA THR A 146 6.00 -4.89 -1.25
C THR A 146 5.13 -5.98 -0.62
N ILE A 147 5.51 -7.25 -0.76
CA ILE A 147 4.74 -8.38 -0.23
C ILE A 147 4.69 -8.33 1.30
N ALA A 148 5.83 -8.07 1.97
CA ALA A 148 5.86 -7.95 3.43
C ALA A 148 5.03 -6.75 3.94
N SER A 149 5.07 -5.62 3.24
CA SER A 149 4.28 -4.43 3.56
C SER A 149 2.78 -4.70 3.46
N MET A 150 2.32 -5.30 2.37
CA MET A 150 0.91 -5.64 2.16
C MET A 150 0.42 -6.68 3.20
N THR A 151 1.23 -7.72 3.45
CA THR A 151 0.95 -8.73 4.48
C THR A 151 0.86 -8.10 5.86
N GLY A 152 1.79 -7.19 6.18
CA GLY A 152 1.83 -6.48 7.46
C GLY A 152 0.62 -5.61 7.72
N ALA A 153 0.14 -4.91 6.70
CA ALA A 153 -1.07 -4.11 6.82
C ALA A 153 -2.30 -5.00 7.13
N MET A 154 -2.48 -6.11 6.41
CA MET A 154 -3.59 -7.04 6.66
C MET A 154 -3.48 -7.72 8.03
N LEU A 155 -2.29 -8.17 8.44
CA LEU A 155 -2.06 -8.75 9.77
C LEU A 155 -2.29 -7.73 10.88
N GLY A 156 -1.91 -6.47 10.66
CA GLY A 156 -2.19 -5.38 11.59
C GLY A 156 -3.68 -5.13 11.79
N MET A 157 -4.49 -5.22 10.74
CA MET A 157 -5.94 -5.12 10.82
C MET A 157 -6.58 -6.28 11.60
N ILE A 158 -6.05 -7.50 11.44
CA ILE A 158 -6.59 -8.69 12.10
C ILE A 158 -6.15 -8.78 13.55
N CYS A 159 -4.86 -8.53 13.82
CA CYS A 159 -4.21 -8.84 15.09
C CYS A 159 -3.89 -7.58 15.92
N GLY A 160 -4.18 -6.38 15.41
CA GLY A 160 -3.72 -5.13 16.02
C GLY A 160 -2.20 -4.99 15.95
N THR A 161 -1.62 -4.30 16.93
CA THR A 161 -0.17 -3.99 16.95
C THR A 161 0.59 -4.59 18.15
N SER A 162 -0.11 -5.29 19.06
CA SER A 162 0.49 -5.84 20.28
C SER A 162 1.54 -6.93 20.02
N TRP A 163 1.42 -7.63 18.90
CA TRP A 163 2.34 -8.69 18.46
C TRP A 163 3.68 -8.16 17.92
N ILE A 164 3.77 -6.87 17.59
CA ILE A 164 4.99 -6.27 17.02
C ILE A 164 6.10 -6.29 18.07
N PRO A 165 7.23 -6.94 17.81
CA PRO A 165 8.37 -6.94 18.72
C PRO A 165 8.84 -5.53 19.08
N ASN A 166 9.31 -5.32 20.30
CA ASN A 166 9.77 -4.00 20.75
C ASN A 166 10.90 -3.46 19.87
N GLU A 167 11.77 -4.32 19.40
CA GLU A 167 12.89 -3.98 18.52
C GLU A 167 12.40 -3.41 17.18
N TRP A 168 11.27 -3.89 16.67
CA TRP A 168 10.69 -3.39 15.43
C TRP A 168 10.00 -2.02 15.59
N ARG A 169 9.70 -1.63 16.85
CA ARG A 169 9.15 -0.29 17.16
C ARG A 169 10.23 0.79 17.21
N LEU A 170 11.50 0.42 17.10
CA LEU A 170 12.63 1.34 17.03
C LEU A 170 12.87 1.89 15.62
N VAL A 171 11.95 1.68 14.67
CA VAL A 171 12.03 2.26 13.35
C VAL A 171 11.96 3.78 13.42
N GLN A 172 12.61 4.43 12.45
CA GLN A 172 12.55 5.89 12.32
C GLN A 172 11.09 6.35 12.24
N ASP A 173 10.79 7.47 12.91
CA ASP A 173 9.48 8.12 12.89
C ASP A 173 8.30 7.31 13.44
N TYR A 174 8.53 6.25 14.23
CA TYR A 174 7.47 5.42 14.80
C TYR A 174 6.36 6.25 15.48
N ASN A 175 6.73 7.24 16.31
CA ASN A 175 5.77 8.11 16.99
C ASN A 175 4.95 8.96 15.99
N CYS A 176 5.54 9.34 14.86
CA CYS A 176 4.82 10.04 13.80
C CYS A 176 3.76 9.12 13.17
N PHE A 177 4.07 7.86 12.92
CA PHE A 177 3.10 6.88 12.41
C PHE A 177 1.92 6.70 13.37
N ILE A 178 2.17 6.61 14.68
CA ILE A 178 1.09 6.52 15.68
C ILE A 178 0.21 7.77 15.64
N GLN A 179 0.79 8.97 15.66
CA GLN A 179 0.05 10.23 15.58
C GLN A 179 -0.78 10.35 14.30
N MET A 180 -0.21 9.94 13.15
CA MET A 180 -0.94 9.94 11.87
C MET A 180 -2.12 8.97 11.89
N THR A 181 -1.95 7.79 12.51
CA THR A 181 -3.03 6.82 12.67
C THR A 181 -4.17 7.40 13.54
N GLU A 182 -3.83 8.03 14.66
CA GLU A 182 -4.81 8.69 15.55
C GLU A 182 -5.57 9.82 14.81
N LEU A 183 -4.88 10.59 13.98
CA LEU A 183 -5.48 11.64 13.17
C LEU A 183 -6.44 11.07 12.12
N LEU A 184 -6.06 10.00 11.42
CA LEU A 184 -6.91 9.33 10.43
C LEU A 184 -8.17 8.71 11.06
N MET A 185 -8.08 8.25 12.30
CA MET A 185 -9.21 7.70 13.06
C MET A 185 -10.07 8.78 13.73
N SER A 186 -9.65 10.04 13.73
CA SER A 186 -10.40 11.14 14.34
C SER A 186 -11.34 11.77 13.31
N ASP A 187 -12.58 12.12 13.75
CA ASP A 187 -13.53 12.90 12.92
C ASP A 187 -13.12 14.38 12.74
N LYS A 188 -11.94 14.76 13.24
CA LYS A 188 -11.43 16.11 13.09
C LYS A 188 -11.05 16.35 11.64
N LYS A 189 -11.70 17.33 10.99
CA LYS A 189 -11.22 17.84 9.70
C LYS A 189 -9.78 18.28 9.87
N LEU A 190 -8.87 17.61 9.18
CA LEU A 190 -7.48 17.99 9.08
C LEU A 190 -7.40 19.37 8.43
N GLU A 191 -7.18 20.41 9.23
CA GLU A 191 -6.68 21.67 8.68
C GLU A 191 -5.24 21.41 8.20
N THR A 192 -5.11 20.98 6.96
CA THR A 192 -3.85 20.52 6.36
C THR A 192 -2.70 21.52 6.45
N SER A 193 -3.01 22.80 6.68
CA SER A 193 -2.00 23.85 6.83
C SER A 193 -1.32 23.91 8.20
N LYS A 194 -1.89 23.30 9.25
CA LYS A 194 -1.36 23.45 10.63
C LYS A 194 -0.57 22.26 11.15
N ILE A 195 -0.73 21.07 10.54
CA ILE A 195 -0.20 19.82 11.10
C ILE A 195 1.30 19.67 10.90
N TYR A 196 1.83 20.17 9.81
CA TYR A 196 3.25 19.95 9.47
C TYR A 196 4.22 21.01 10.01
N ILE A 197 3.73 22.12 10.53
CA ILE A 197 4.59 23.25 10.94
C ILE A 197 4.59 23.46 12.46
N SER A 198 3.56 23.06 13.21
CA SER A 198 3.44 23.36 14.63
C SER A 198 4.28 22.47 15.58
N GLN A 199 4.83 21.36 15.08
CA GLN A 199 5.72 20.47 15.85
C GLN A 199 7.20 20.65 15.51
N VAL A 200 7.53 21.71 14.79
CA VAL A 200 8.92 22.04 14.46
C VAL A 200 9.56 22.68 15.69
N THR A 201 10.26 21.89 16.49
CA THR A 201 11.16 22.44 17.50
C THR A 201 12.28 23.20 16.83
N LYS A 202 12.30 24.54 16.99
CA LYS A 202 13.42 25.36 16.48
C LYS A 202 14.66 25.05 17.31
N GLU A 203 15.64 24.40 16.67
CA GLU A 203 16.95 24.24 17.26
C GLU A 203 17.88 25.41 16.87
N LYS A 204 18.97 25.58 17.64
CA LYS A 204 19.98 26.61 17.34
C LYS A 204 20.49 26.47 15.90
N GLY A 205 20.53 27.58 15.14
CA GLY A 205 21.02 27.60 13.76
C GLY A 205 19.95 27.46 12.66
N GLY A 206 18.65 27.63 13.00
CA GLY A 206 17.56 27.61 12.00
C GLY A 206 17.21 26.22 11.48
N TRP A 207 17.72 25.17 12.08
CA TRP A 207 17.34 23.79 11.82
C TRP A 207 16.04 23.42 12.52
N ASN A 208 15.23 22.66 11.83
CA ASN A 208 13.94 22.20 12.33
C ASN A 208 13.88 20.67 12.21
N LYS A 209 13.48 20.00 13.29
CA LYS A 209 13.27 18.56 13.27
C LYS A 209 11.94 18.25 12.61
N THR A 210 11.96 17.39 11.61
CA THR A 210 10.77 16.95 10.84
C THR A 210 10.81 15.44 10.65
N PRO A 211 9.71 14.80 10.22
CA PRO A 211 9.73 13.39 9.84
C PRO A 211 10.75 13.04 8.77
N MET A 212 11.15 14.03 7.95
CA MET A 212 12.18 13.88 6.91
C MET A 212 13.59 14.19 7.43
N GLY A 213 13.79 14.28 8.74
CA GLY A 213 15.04 14.63 9.38
C GLY A 213 15.16 16.13 9.69
N MET A 214 16.40 16.58 9.92
CA MET A 214 16.70 17.99 10.20
C MET A 214 16.66 18.80 8.90
N LEU A 215 15.77 19.80 8.85
CA LEU A 215 15.59 20.69 7.71
C LEU A 215 15.87 22.15 8.10
N ARG A 216 16.49 22.92 7.22
CA ARG A 216 16.54 24.39 7.31
C ARG A 216 16.00 25.01 6.04
N GLN A 217 15.27 26.12 6.15
CA GLN A 217 14.87 26.89 5.01
C GLN A 217 16.06 27.72 4.52
N ILE A 218 16.39 27.60 3.25
CA ILE A 218 17.48 28.35 2.60
C ILE A 218 16.95 29.42 1.65
N ASP A 219 15.72 29.26 1.15
CA ASP A 219 15.06 30.20 0.25
C ASP A 219 13.55 30.09 0.29
N SER A 220 12.84 31.14 -0.16
CA SER A 220 11.39 31.11 -0.35
C SER A 220 11.00 32.15 -1.39
N TYR A 221 10.17 31.76 -2.36
CA TYR A 221 9.66 32.65 -3.38
C TYR A 221 8.20 32.34 -3.73
N ASN A 222 7.51 33.35 -4.31
CA ASN A 222 6.12 33.22 -4.72
C ASN A 222 6.02 33.16 -6.24
N ILE A 223 5.16 32.25 -6.72
CA ILE A 223 4.74 32.17 -8.11
C ILE A 223 3.30 32.63 -8.16
N SER A 224 3.03 33.71 -8.91
CA SER A 224 1.67 34.22 -9.10
C SER A 224 1.05 33.56 -10.33
N ALA A 225 -0.06 32.86 -10.13
CA ALA A 225 -0.95 32.38 -11.19
C ALA A 225 -2.26 33.17 -11.15
N THR A 226 -3.08 33.05 -12.19
CA THR A 226 -4.30 33.86 -12.36
C THR A 226 -5.26 33.77 -11.18
N LYS A 227 -5.40 32.57 -10.58
CA LYS A 227 -6.35 32.30 -9.48
C LYS A 227 -5.70 31.91 -8.16
N MET A 228 -4.37 31.85 -8.08
CA MET A 228 -3.68 31.42 -6.88
C MET A 228 -2.29 32.02 -6.75
N ILE A 229 -1.80 32.06 -5.54
CA ILE A 229 -0.38 32.32 -5.20
C ILE A 229 0.20 31.01 -4.72
N ILE A 230 1.31 30.60 -5.29
CA ILE A 230 2.06 29.41 -4.90
C ILE A 230 3.31 29.88 -4.18
N THR A 231 3.42 29.65 -2.88
CA THR A 231 4.65 29.87 -2.13
C THR A 231 5.51 28.62 -2.19
N VAL A 232 6.70 28.73 -2.75
CA VAL A 232 7.69 27.67 -2.81
C VAL A 232 8.76 27.93 -1.77
N LYS A 233 8.95 26.99 -0.83
CA LYS A 233 10.05 27.04 0.13
C LYS A 233 11.12 26.05 -0.30
N LYS A 234 12.36 26.50 -0.40
CA LYS A 234 13.52 25.66 -0.64
C LYS A 234 14.16 25.30 0.70
N LEU A 235 14.19 24.02 1.02
CA LEU A 235 14.73 23.50 2.26
C LEU A 235 15.99 22.68 1.98
N GLN A 236 16.91 22.65 2.93
CA GLN A 236 18.09 21.80 2.88
C GLN A 236 18.05 20.79 4.04
N THR A 237 18.31 19.52 3.76
CA THR A 237 18.51 18.50 4.79
C THR A 237 19.90 18.59 5.40
N ALA A 238 20.09 18.00 6.60
CA ALA A 238 21.40 17.89 7.23
C ALA A 238 22.42 17.12 6.37
N PHE A 239 21.94 16.27 5.46
CA PHE A 239 22.77 15.50 4.52
C PHE A 239 23.03 16.22 3.19
N GLY A 240 22.64 17.50 3.07
CA GLY A 240 22.89 18.32 1.89
C GLY A 240 21.87 18.21 0.76
N GLN A 241 20.84 17.37 0.91
CA GLN A 241 19.76 17.28 -0.09
C GLN A 241 18.88 18.53 -0.08
N THR A 242 18.35 18.89 -1.24
CA THR A 242 17.40 19.98 -1.40
C THR A 242 15.98 19.46 -1.55
N ILE A 243 15.05 20.04 -0.79
CA ILE A 243 13.63 19.72 -0.81
C ILE A 243 12.86 21.00 -1.13
N TYR A 244 11.87 20.90 -2.04
CA TYR A 244 10.96 21.98 -2.35
C TYR A 244 9.57 21.68 -1.79
N VAL A 245 9.02 22.59 -0.99
CA VAL A 245 7.69 22.51 -0.42
C VAL A 245 6.82 23.59 -1.04
N LYS A 246 5.64 23.25 -1.53
CA LYS A 246 4.68 24.17 -2.15
C LYS A 246 3.49 24.37 -1.24
N ASN A 247 3.09 25.60 -1.01
CA ASN A 247 1.83 25.98 -0.37
C ASN A 247 1.00 26.77 -1.37
N TYR A 248 -0.31 26.50 -1.41
CA TYR A 248 -1.25 27.16 -2.31
C TYR A 248 -2.17 28.09 -1.51
N GLN A 249 -2.34 29.32 -1.99
CA GLN A 249 -3.32 30.26 -1.47
C GLN A 249 -4.17 30.73 -2.64
N MET A 250 -5.48 30.48 -2.58
CA MET A 250 -6.41 31.00 -3.59
C MET A 250 -6.51 32.53 -3.45
N ARG A 251 -6.61 33.23 -4.57
CA ARG A 251 -6.97 34.65 -4.60
C ARG A 251 -8.49 34.72 -4.49
N GLU A 252 -8.97 35.56 -3.58
CA GLU A 252 -10.38 35.93 -3.50
C GLU A 252 -10.82 36.72 -4.74
#